data_9dcae87d8efb6f968d3f464ee212d7e9
#
_entry.id   9dcae87d8efb6f968d3f464ee212d7e9
#
_cell.length_a   1.000
_cell.length_b   1.000
_cell.length_c   1.000
_cell.angle_alpha   90.00
_cell.angle_beta   90.00
_cell.angle_gamma   90.00
#
_symmetry.space_group_name_H-M   'P 1'
#
loop_
_entity.id
_entity.type
_entity.pdbx_description
1 polymer ?
#
loop_
_entity_poly.entity_id
_entity_poly.type
_entity_poly.pdbx_seq_one_letter_code
_entity_poly.pdbx_strand_id
1 'polypeptide(L)'
;MKTKKGFTLIELIIVVVIIGILASIAIPNFYKLVFKAKAASVIANMHTTQVTVEVKASDHTYIEYFPNVASFVSELPQNFKNPFNNVGTAIQDEANDNSEGVVEYQGDATFYTITGYGKDLATPLLLLNPSMHSF
;
A
#
# COMPACT_ATOMS: atom_id res chain seq x y z
N MET A 1 44.34 -3.07 43.20
CA MET A 1 43.22 -2.23 42.74
C MET A 1 43.19 -2.25 41.22
N LYS A 2 42.07 -2.66 40.61
CA LYS A 2 41.92 -2.58 39.15
C LYS A 2 41.51 -1.16 38.79
N THR A 3 42.35 -0.43 38.10
CA THR A 3 42.02 0.89 37.52
C THR A 3 40.97 0.74 36.44
N LYS A 4 39.79 1.28 36.64
CA LYS A 4 38.76 1.39 35.59
C LYS A 4 39.22 2.45 34.60
N LYS A 5 39.48 2.05 33.34
CA LYS A 5 39.74 3.00 32.26
C LYS A 5 38.39 3.61 31.88
N GLY A 6 38.29 4.91 32.03
CA GLY A 6 37.11 5.70 31.58
C GLY A 6 37.27 6.09 30.12
N PHE A 7 36.15 6.34 29.44
CA PHE A 7 36.10 6.93 28.06
C PHE A 7 36.60 8.37 28.09
N THR A 8 37.37 8.73 27.09
CA THR A 8 37.77 10.13 26.90
C THR A 8 36.67 10.90 26.17
N LEU A 9 36.59 12.21 26.38
CA LEU A 9 35.63 13.09 25.72
C LEU A 9 35.82 13.09 24.19
N ILE A 10 37.09 12.99 23.73
CA ILE A 10 37.41 12.95 22.30
C ILE A 10 36.93 11.66 21.63
N GLU A 11 37.03 10.52 22.28
CA GLU A 11 36.52 9.25 21.76
C GLU A 11 35.00 9.31 21.55
N LEU A 12 34.27 9.96 22.48
CA LEU A 12 32.84 10.12 22.37
C LEU A 12 32.48 11.05 21.21
N ILE A 13 33.17 12.18 21.05
CA ILE A 13 32.91 13.14 19.96
C ILE A 13 33.14 12.49 18.61
N ILE A 14 34.23 11.76 18.42
CA ILE A 14 34.53 11.09 17.15
C ILE A 14 33.40 10.11 16.78
N VAL A 15 32.91 9.33 17.73
CA VAL A 15 31.83 8.37 17.49
C VAL A 15 30.55 9.06 17.05
N VAL A 16 30.11 10.15 17.73
CA VAL A 16 28.88 10.84 17.36
C VAL A 16 28.98 11.55 16.02
N VAL A 17 30.16 12.06 15.66
CA VAL A 17 30.40 12.66 14.33
C VAL A 17 30.28 11.61 13.23
N ILE A 18 30.88 10.44 13.40
CA ILE A 18 30.80 9.35 12.42
C ILE A 18 29.35 8.88 12.26
N ILE A 19 28.62 8.67 13.37
CA ILE A 19 27.19 8.29 13.33
C ILE A 19 26.37 9.38 12.62
N GLY A 20 26.63 10.65 12.89
CA GLY A 20 25.97 11.77 12.25
C GLY A 20 26.14 11.79 10.73
N ILE A 21 27.35 11.54 10.24
CA ILE A 21 27.64 11.47 8.80
C ILE A 21 26.91 10.28 8.16
N LEU A 22 26.99 9.11 8.77
CA LEU A 22 26.30 7.90 8.26
C LEU A 22 24.78 8.08 8.27
N ALA A 23 24.20 8.64 9.32
CA ALA A 23 22.79 8.92 9.44
C ALA A 23 22.29 9.89 8.37
N SER A 24 23.08 10.92 8.03
CA SER A 24 22.71 11.91 7.01
C SER A 24 22.45 11.29 5.64
N ILE A 25 23.13 10.22 5.31
CA ILE A 25 22.99 9.48 4.04
C ILE A 25 21.89 8.40 4.17
N ALA A 26 21.83 7.73 5.31
CA ALA A 26 20.93 6.60 5.52
C ALA A 26 19.45 7.01 5.64
N ILE A 27 19.17 8.10 6.36
CA ILE A 27 17.79 8.54 6.64
C ILE A 27 16.99 8.84 5.36
N PRO A 28 17.43 9.67 4.40
CA PRO A 28 16.66 9.96 3.19
C PRO A 28 16.44 8.70 2.32
N ASN A 29 17.40 7.79 2.28
CA ASN A 29 17.26 6.54 1.54
C ASN A 29 16.26 5.59 2.21
N PHE A 30 16.24 5.54 3.54
CA PHE A 30 15.27 4.76 4.30
C PHE A 30 13.82 5.21 4.03
N TYR A 31 13.55 6.52 4.05
CA TYR A 31 12.23 7.03 3.72
C TYR A 31 11.77 6.63 2.31
N LYS A 32 12.64 6.70 1.31
CA LYS A 32 12.32 6.24 -0.07
C LYS A 32 11.95 4.75 -0.10
N LEU A 33 12.65 3.92 0.65
CA LEU A 33 12.35 2.48 0.73
C LEU A 33 11.01 2.22 1.42
N VAL A 34 10.71 2.95 2.49
CA VAL A 34 9.42 2.85 3.19
C VAL A 34 8.26 3.21 2.24
N PHE A 35 8.39 4.28 1.46
CA PHE A 35 7.35 4.63 0.48
C PHE A 35 7.18 3.57 -0.60
N LYS A 36 8.27 3.01 -1.13
CA LYS A 36 8.20 1.90 -2.10
C LYS A 36 7.49 0.67 -1.51
N ALA A 37 7.78 0.32 -0.26
CA ALA A 37 7.13 -0.79 0.42
C ALA A 37 5.62 -0.54 0.61
N LYS A 38 5.23 0.68 0.98
CA LYS A 38 3.83 1.07 1.09
C LYS A 38 3.10 1.00 -0.26
N ALA A 39 3.71 1.52 -1.33
CA ALA A 39 3.16 1.43 -2.68
C ALA A 39 2.98 -0.04 -3.13
N ALA A 40 3.95 -0.91 -2.85
CA ALA A 40 3.83 -2.34 -3.11
C ALA A 40 2.66 -2.98 -2.34
N SER A 41 2.41 -2.53 -1.10
CA SER A 41 1.25 -3.00 -0.32
C SER A 41 -0.08 -2.54 -0.92
N VAL A 42 -0.16 -1.33 -1.50
CA VAL A 42 -1.36 -0.89 -2.25
C VAL A 42 -1.59 -1.80 -3.45
N ILE A 43 -0.56 -2.10 -4.23
CA ILE A 43 -0.65 -3.02 -5.38
C ILE A 43 -1.12 -4.42 -4.92
N ALA A 44 -0.62 -4.91 -3.80
CA ALA A 44 -1.09 -6.18 -3.24
C ALA A 44 -2.58 -6.12 -2.85
N ASN A 45 -3.04 -5.00 -2.28
CA ASN A 45 -4.45 -4.77 -1.99
C ASN A 45 -5.29 -4.75 -3.28
N MET A 46 -4.82 -4.13 -4.36
CA MET A 46 -5.50 -4.13 -5.66
C MET A 46 -5.69 -5.56 -6.20
N HIS A 47 -4.64 -6.39 -6.19
CA HIS A 47 -4.75 -7.79 -6.61
C HIS A 47 -5.68 -8.61 -5.70
N THR A 48 -5.66 -8.36 -4.39
CA THR A 48 -6.60 -9.00 -3.46
C THR A 48 -8.04 -8.61 -3.80
N THR A 49 -8.30 -7.34 -4.07
CA THR A 49 -9.62 -6.86 -4.51
C THR A 49 -10.02 -7.54 -5.82
N GLN A 50 -9.13 -7.59 -6.80
CA GLN A 50 -9.39 -8.23 -8.09
C GLN A 50 -9.78 -9.69 -7.92
N VAL A 51 -9.00 -10.47 -7.18
CA VAL A 51 -9.30 -11.90 -6.93
C VAL A 51 -10.65 -12.05 -6.22
N THR A 52 -10.96 -11.21 -5.24
CA THR A 52 -12.23 -11.25 -4.52
C THR A 52 -13.42 -10.98 -5.45
N VAL A 53 -13.31 -9.96 -6.30
CA VAL A 53 -14.34 -9.61 -7.29
C VAL A 53 -14.54 -10.74 -8.30
N GLU A 54 -13.47 -11.29 -8.85
CA GLU A 54 -13.53 -12.37 -9.85
C GLU A 54 -14.11 -13.66 -9.25
N VAL A 55 -13.69 -14.06 -8.05
CA VAL A 55 -14.21 -15.25 -7.37
C VAL A 55 -15.70 -15.08 -7.12
N LYS A 56 -16.11 -13.94 -6.56
CA LYS A 56 -17.52 -13.70 -6.24
C LYS A 56 -18.40 -13.55 -7.49
N ALA A 57 -17.88 -12.94 -8.56
CA ALA A 57 -18.59 -12.86 -9.83
C ALA A 57 -18.80 -14.25 -10.46
N SER A 58 -17.87 -15.19 -10.23
CA SER A 58 -17.94 -16.56 -10.76
C SER A 58 -18.95 -17.45 -10.02
N ASP A 59 -19.42 -17.06 -8.85
CA ASP A 59 -20.43 -17.83 -8.07
C ASP A 59 -21.83 -17.77 -8.70
N HIS A 60 -22.05 -16.91 -9.67
CA HIS A 60 -23.30 -16.79 -10.41
C HIS A 60 -23.30 -17.62 -11.71
N THR A 61 -24.50 -17.97 -12.20
CA THR A 61 -24.66 -18.71 -13.48
C THR A 61 -24.10 -17.94 -14.68
N TYR A 62 -24.01 -16.61 -14.55
CA TYR A 62 -23.40 -15.70 -15.50
C TYR A 62 -22.37 -14.84 -14.74
N ILE A 63 -21.27 -14.49 -15.37
CA ILE A 63 -20.31 -13.53 -14.79
C ILE A 63 -20.99 -12.18 -14.73
N GLU A 64 -21.19 -11.67 -13.53
CA GLU A 64 -21.78 -10.35 -13.26
C GLU A 64 -20.95 -9.66 -12.19
N TYR A 65 -20.35 -8.53 -12.56
CA TYR A 65 -19.55 -7.74 -11.62
C TYR A 65 -20.43 -6.80 -10.80
N PHE A 66 -19.84 -6.14 -9.83
CA PHE A 66 -20.55 -5.40 -8.79
C PHE A 66 -20.53 -3.89 -9.08
N PRO A 67 -21.63 -3.17 -8.80
CA PRO A 67 -21.70 -1.74 -9.06
C PRO A 67 -20.93 -0.91 -8.02
N ASN A 68 -20.61 -1.48 -6.86
CA ASN A 68 -19.93 -0.76 -5.78
C ASN A 68 -19.21 -1.71 -4.80
N VAL A 69 -18.35 -1.13 -3.98
CA VAL A 69 -17.55 -1.84 -2.95
C VAL A 69 -18.43 -2.53 -1.91
N ALA A 70 -19.56 -1.94 -1.52
CA ALA A 70 -20.44 -2.48 -0.50
C ALA A 70 -20.94 -3.91 -0.82
N SER A 71 -20.99 -4.25 -2.12
CA SER A 71 -21.45 -5.56 -2.59
C SER A 71 -20.49 -6.71 -2.30
N PHE A 72 -19.19 -6.44 -2.07
CA PHE A 72 -18.19 -7.49 -1.86
C PHE A 72 -17.21 -7.20 -0.71
N VAL A 73 -17.30 -6.04 -0.05
CA VAL A 73 -16.36 -5.64 1.00
C VAL A 73 -16.27 -6.64 2.16
N SER A 74 -17.37 -7.38 2.43
CA SER A 74 -17.41 -8.42 3.48
C SER A 74 -16.52 -9.62 3.18
N GLU A 75 -16.17 -9.84 1.92
CA GLU A 75 -15.31 -10.94 1.47
C GLU A 75 -13.83 -10.60 1.54
N LEU A 76 -13.50 -9.30 1.70
CA LEU A 76 -12.12 -8.87 1.84
C LEU A 76 -11.52 -9.32 3.18
N PRO A 77 -10.21 -9.59 3.23
CA PRO A 77 -9.56 -9.98 4.48
C PRO A 77 -9.72 -8.92 5.58
N GLN A 78 -9.89 -9.36 6.84
CA GLN A 78 -10.05 -8.45 8.00
C GLN A 78 -8.85 -7.51 8.22
N ASN A 79 -7.67 -7.87 7.71
CA ASN A 79 -6.45 -7.05 7.77
C ASN A 79 -6.27 -6.13 6.55
N PHE A 80 -7.31 -5.96 5.73
CA PHE A 80 -7.31 -5.11 4.56
C PHE A 80 -7.30 -3.62 4.97
N LYS A 81 -6.11 -3.08 5.18
CA LYS A 81 -5.89 -1.73 5.71
C LYS A 81 -5.09 -0.86 4.75
N ASN A 82 -5.31 0.45 4.83
CA ASN A 82 -4.50 1.42 4.12
C ASN A 82 -3.05 1.41 4.62
N PRO A 83 -2.05 1.11 3.77
CA PRO A 83 -0.65 1.00 4.18
C PRO A 83 0.00 2.32 4.62
N PHE A 84 -0.59 3.46 4.26
CA PHE A 84 -0.02 4.77 4.55
C PHE A 84 -0.40 5.30 5.93
N ASN A 85 -1.66 5.13 6.33
CA ASN A 85 -2.14 5.61 7.62
C ASN A 85 -2.50 4.49 8.61
N ASN A 86 -2.59 3.24 8.14
CA ASN A 86 -2.96 2.06 8.93
C ASN A 86 -4.34 2.16 9.61
N VAL A 87 -5.17 3.11 9.18
CA VAL A 87 -6.51 3.41 9.70
C VAL A 87 -7.50 3.42 8.54
N GLY A 88 -8.70 2.93 8.78
CA GLY A 88 -9.78 2.95 7.79
C GLY A 88 -9.70 1.84 6.75
N THR A 89 -10.66 1.85 5.86
CA THR A 89 -10.75 0.94 4.71
C THR A 89 -9.67 1.25 3.69
N ALA A 90 -9.03 0.22 3.17
CA ALA A 90 -8.06 0.34 2.08
C ALA A 90 -8.73 0.43 0.71
N ILE A 91 -10.06 0.42 0.64
CA ILE A 91 -10.85 0.42 -0.60
C ILE A 91 -12.03 1.39 -0.49
N GLN A 92 -12.36 2.03 -1.59
CA GLN A 92 -13.52 2.93 -1.74
C GLN A 92 -14.07 2.88 -3.16
N ASP A 93 -15.29 3.41 -3.35
CA ASP A 93 -15.84 3.67 -4.67
C ASP A 93 -15.19 4.91 -5.29
N GLU A 94 -15.04 4.95 -6.62
CA GLU A 94 -14.34 6.02 -7.35
C GLU A 94 -14.92 7.44 -7.11
N ALA A 95 -16.19 7.56 -6.72
CA ALA A 95 -16.84 8.85 -6.47
C ALA A 95 -16.31 9.61 -5.24
N ASN A 96 -15.42 9.03 -4.46
CA ASN A 96 -14.82 9.63 -3.28
C ASN A 96 -13.46 10.26 -3.61
N ASP A 97 -13.05 11.25 -2.84
CA ASP A 97 -11.76 11.91 -3.02
C ASP A 97 -10.62 10.89 -3.02
N ASN A 98 -9.76 10.98 -4.04
CA ASN A 98 -8.55 10.16 -4.11
C ASN A 98 -7.75 10.30 -2.83
N SER A 99 -7.49 9.18 -2.18
CA SER A 99 -6.77 9.14 -0.92
C SER A 99 -5.49 8.32 -1.03
N GLU A 100 -4.43 8.82 -0.40
CA GLU A 100 -3.14 8.15 -0.34
C GLU A 100 -3.29 6.72 0.23
N GLY A 101 -2.88 5.72 -0.54
CA GLY A 101 -2.88 4.32 -0.11
C GLY A 101 -4.23 3.60 -0.21
N VAL A 102 -5.22 4.21 -0.83
CA VAL A 102 -6.54 3.62 -1.05
C VAL A 102 -6.60 2.99 -2.44
N VAL A 103 -7.34 1.90 -2.53
CA VAL A 103 -7.75 1.24 -3.77
C VAL A 103 -9.13 1.74 -4.13
N GLU A 104 -9.30 2.25 -5.33
CA GLU A 104 -10.58 2.67 -5.88
C GLU A 104 -11.15 1.57 -6.76
N TYR A 105 -12.44 1.33 -6.61
CA TYR A 105 -13.20 0.39 -7.41
C TYR A 105 -14.34 1.10 -8.12
N GLN A 106 -14.47 0.84 -9.40
CA GLN A 106 -15.62 1.23 -10.20
C GLN A 106 -16.05 0.01 -11.02
N GLY A 107 -17.34 -0.30 -11.02
CA GLY A 107 -17.84 -1.44 -11.79
C GLY A 107 -19.29 -1.30 -12.21
N ASP A 108 -19.67 -2.13 -13.16
CA ASP A 108 -21.04 -2.42 -13.58
C ASP A 108 -21.20 -3.94 -13.77
N ALA A 109 -22.33 -4.39 -14.29
CA ALA A 109 -22.60 -5.81 -14.49
C ALA A 109 -21.62 -6.50 -15.48
N THR A 110 -20.92 -5.76 -16.31
CA THR A 110 -20.10 -6.31 -17.43
C THR A 110 -18.62 -6.02 -17.30
N PHE A 111 -18.26 -5.01 -16.53
CA PHE A 111 -16.90 -4.50 -16.45
C PHE A 111 -16.59 -3.91 -15.08
N TYR A 112 -15.32 -3.89 -14.72
CA TYR A 112 -14.82 -3.16 -13.55
C TYR A 112 -13.45 -2.54 -13.80
N THR A 113 -13.12 -1.55 -13.00
CA THR A 113 -11.80 -0.94 -12.93
C THR A 113 -11.36 -0.88 -11.47
N ILE A 114 -10.12 -1.25 -11.20
CA ILE A 114 -9.47 -1.12 -9.90
C ILE A 114 -8.26 -0.23 -10.08
N THR A 115 -8.21 0.88 -9.37
CA THR A 115 -7.14 1.86 -9.43
C THR A 115 -6.54 2.03 -8.05
N GLY A 116 -5.22 2.08 -7.95
CA GLY A 116 -4.53 2.28 -6.67
C GLY A 116 -3.61 3.48 -6.73
N TYR A 117 -3.62 4.31 -5.69
CA TYR A 117 -2.80 5.49 -5.58
C TYR A 117 -1.74 5.36 -4.49
N GLY A 118 -0.53 5.86 -4.80
CA GLY A 118 0.53 6.02 -3.82
C GLY A 118 0.45 7.37 -3.12
N LYS A 119 1.60 7.98 -2.90
CA LYS A 119 1.69 9.35 -2.38
C LYS A 119 1.28 10.40 -3.43
N ASP A 120 1.55 10.11 -4.69
CA ASP A 120 1.12 10.94 -5.81
C ASP A 120 -0.29 10.50 -6.23
N LEU A 121 -1.27 11.37 -6.01
CA LEU A 121 -2.66 11.12 -6.35
C LEU A 121 -2.99 11.43 -7.81
N ALA A 122 -2.07 12.06 -8.53
CA ALA A 122 -2.26 12.38 -9.96
C ALA A 122 -1.93 11.19 -10.86
N THR A 123 -1.06 10.27 -10.39
CA THR A 123 -0.60 9.13 -11.18
C THR A 123 -0.95 7.83 -10.46
N PRO A 124 -1.83 7.00 -11.01
CA PRO A 124 -2.12 5.70 -10.42
C PRO A 124 -0.89 4.77 -10.47
N LEU A 125 -0.73 3.96 -9.43
CA LEU A 125 0.33 2.94 -9.36
C LEU A 125 0.10 1.82 -10.37
N LEU A 126 -1.16 1.45 -10.52
CA LEU A 126 -1.59 0.36 -11.41
C LEU A 126 -3.08 0.56 -11.72
N LEU A 127 -3.53 0.01 -12.83
CA LEU A 127 -4.93 -0.09 -13.21
C LEU A 127 -5.21 -1.53 -13.60
N LEU A 128 -6.21 -2.16 -12.99
CA LEU A 128 -6.64 -3.52 -13.25
C LEU A 128 -8.07 -3.55 -13.78
N ASN A 129 -8.35 -4.46 -14.69
CA ASN A 129 -9.67 -4.70 -15.25
C ASN A 129 -9.82 -6.16 -15.70
N PRO A 130 -11.04 -6.65 -16.05
CA PRO A 130 -11.26 -8.03 -16.48
C PRO A 130 -10.44 -8.44 -17.71
N SER A 131 -10.14 -7.50 -18.60
CA SER A 131 -9.44 -7.78 -19.88
C SER A 131 -7.96 -8.12 -19.69
N MET A 132 -7.40 -7.93 -18.50
CA MET A 132 -6.00 -8.25 -18.20
C MET A 132 -5.78 -9.74 -17.88
N HIS A 133 -6.82 -10.55 -17.90
CA HIS A 133 -6.74 -12.03 -17.87
C HIS A 133 -6.84 -12.62 -19.28
N SER A 134 -6.04 -12.17 -20.22
CA SER A 134 -5.80 -12.98 -21.42
C SER A 134 -4.86 -14.12 -21.03
N PHE A 135 -5.42 -15.30 -20.88
CA PHE A 135 -4.71 -16.58 -20.73
C PHE A 135 -3.79 -16.85 -21.93
#